data_8fd6b7366b4e115d2ed5c45c3c6fe108
#
_entry.id   8fd6b7366b4e115d2ed5c45c3c6fe108
#
_cell.length_a   1.000
_cell.length_b   1.000
_cell.length_c   1.000
_cell.angle_alpha   90.00
_cell.angle_beta   90.00
_cell.angle_gamma   90.00
#
_symmetry.space_group_name_H-M   'P 1'
#
loop_
_entity.id
_entity.type
_entity.pdbx_description
1 polymer ?
#
loop_
_entity_poly.entity_id
_entity_poly.type
_entity_poly.pdbx_seq_one_letter_code
_entity_poly.pdbx_strand_id
1 'polypeptide(L)'
;MPNPIHDPSYVLFREMLTNARVSTGLLQSTVAEQLGKNQSFVSKYERGERRLDLPEFLDIAEVLEIDVGDFIKRYKEELKKMRRR
;
A
#
# COMPACT_ATOMS: atom_id res chain seq x y z
N MET A 1 1.04 -9.72 -22.18
CA MET A 1 1.28 -8.53 -21.32
C MET A 1 1.29 -8.93 -19.86
N PRO A 2 2.26 -8.45 -19.09
CA PRO A 2 2.23 -8.74 -17.66
C PRO A 2 1.00 -8.09 -17.03
N ASN A 3 0.45 -8.74 -16.02
CA ASN A 3 -0.66 -8.21 -15.26
C ASN A 3 -0.17 -7.00 -14.45
N PRO A 4 -0.76 -5.79 -14.62
CA PRO A 4 -0.30 -4.60 -13.89
C PRO A 4 -0.32 -4.75 -12.38
N ILE A 5 -1.21 -5.60 -11.85
CA ILE A 5 -1.29 -5.85 -10.40
C ILE A 5 -0.06 -6.59 -9.89
N HIS A 6 0.60 -7.33 -10.77
CA HIS A 6 1.81 -8.10 -10.42
C HIS A 6 3.09 -7.45 -10.93
N ASP A 7 3.01 -6.23 -11.44
CA ASP A 7 4.20 -5.46 -11.80
C ASP A 7 5.07 -5.28 -10.56
N PRO A 8 6.38 -5.57 -10.63
CA PRO A 8 7.24 -5.46 -9.45
C PRO A 8 7.18 -4.11 -8.75
N SER A 9 7.04 -3.03 -9.49
CA SER A 9 6.95 -1.70 -8.86
C SER A 9 5.66 -1.55 -8.07
N TYR A 10 4.55 -2.13 -8.53
CA TYR A 10 3.30 -2.10 -7.80
C TYR A 10 3.33 -3.03 -6.59
N VAL A 11 3.95 -4.21 -6.74
CA VAL A 11 4.13 -5.14 -5.61
C VAL A 11 4.89 -4.46 -4.48
N LEU A 12 5.95 -3.74 -4.82
CA LEU A 12 6.72 -2.98 -3.82
C LEU A 12 5.82 -1.97 -3.09
N PHE A 13 5.02 -1.23 -3.84
CA PHE A 13 4.12 -0.24 -3.27
C PHE A 13 3.16 -0.86 -2.24
N ARG A 14 2.46 -1.94 -2.63
CA ARG A 14 1.49 -2.54 -1.71
C ARG A 14 2.15 -3.24 -0.52
N GLU A 15 3.35 -3.77 -0.71
CA GLU A 15 4.10 -4.35 0.41
C GLU A 15 4.51 -3.29 1.42
N MET A 16 4.92 -2.11 0.95
CA MET A 16 5.25 -1.01 1.84
C MET A 16 4.02 -0.55 2.64
N LEU A 17 2.84 -0.53 2.00
CA LEU A 17 1.60 -0.21 2.71
C LEU A 17 1.26 -1.26 3.76
N THR A 18 1.37 -2.53 3.40
CA THR A 18 1.10 -3.63 4.32
C THR A 18 2.04 -3.55 5.52
N ASN A 19 3.33 -3.32 5.28
CA ASN A 19 4.32 -3.20 6.35
C ASN A 19 4.02 -2.01 7.25
N ALA A 20 3.56 -0.90 6.68
CA ALA A 20 3.18 0.26 7.46
C ALA A 20 2.02 -0.08 8.41
N ARG A 21 1.00 -0.80 7.90
CA ARG A 21 -0.10 -1.23 8.76
C ARG A 21 0.39 -2.15 9.88
N VAL A 22 1.18 -3.16 9.52
CA VAL A 22 1.70 -4.12 10.51
C VAL A 22 2.51 -3.38 11.59
N SER A 23 3.30 -2.39 11.19
CA SER A 23 4.10 -1.60 12.13
C SER A 23 3.24 -0.82 13.13
N THR A 24 2.05 -0.40 12.74
CA THR A 24 1.15 0.31 13.66
C THR A 24 0.43 -0.62 14.61
N GLY A 25 0.43 -1.92 14.32
CA GLY A 25 -0.34 -2.90 15.09
C GLY A 25 -1.83 -2.93 14.72
N LEU A 26 -2.27 -2.14 13.75
CA LEU A 26 -3.68 -2.14 13.36
C LEU A 26 -4.03 -3.37 12.55
N LEU A 27 -5.23 -3.92 12.84
CA LEU A 27 -5.76 -5.04 12.08
C LEU A 27 -6.35 -4.54 10.76
N GLN A 28 -6.44 -5.44 9.77
CA GLN A 28 -7.10 -5.10 8.51
C GLN A 28 -8.54 -4.61 8.74
N SER A 29 -9.27 -5.27 9.66
CA SER A 29 -10.64 -4.88 9.97
C SER A 29 -10.73 -3.47 10.55
N THR A 30 -9.76 -3.09 11.38
CA THR A 30 -9.74 -1.76 11.98
C THR A 30 -9.50 -0.68 10.92
N VAL A 31 -8.55 -0.94 10.02
CA VAL A 31 -8.27 0.00 8.92
C VAL A 31 -9.50 0.15 8.03
N ALA A 32 -10.14 -0.98 7.68
CA ALA A 32 -11.34 -0.96 6.85
C ALA A 32 -12.45 -0.14 7.50
N GLU A 33 -12.67 -0.33 8.80
CA GLU A 33 -13.68 0.41 9.53
C GLU A 33 -13.42 1.91 9.46
N GLN A 34 -12.17 2.33 9.67
CA GLN A 34 -11.83 3.75 9.62
C GLN A 34 -11.93 4.33 8.22
N LEU A 35 -11.78 3.49 7.20
CA LEU A 35 -11.96 3.91 5.80
C LEU A 35 -13.43 3.92 5.37
N GLY A 36 -14.33 3.39 6.17
CA GLY A 36 -15.72 3.21 5.77
C GLY A 36 -15.90 2.13 4.72
N LYS A 37 -15.03 1.13 4.73
CA LYS A 37 -15.04 0.00 3.78
C LYS A 37 -15.17 -1.30 4.55
N ASN A 38 -15.46 -2.40 3.83
CA ASN A 38 -15.40 -3.71 4.49
C ASN A 38 -13.98 -4.25 4.47
N GLN A 39 -13.74 -5.24 5.35
CA GLN A 39 -12.38 -5.81 5.47
C GLN A 39 -11.87 -6.37 4.15
N SER A 40 -12.76 -6.87 3.29
CA SER A 40 -12.33 -7.43 2.00
C SER A 40 -11.62 -6.39 1.13
N PHE A 41 -11.94 -5.10 1.27
CA PHE A 41 -11.24 -4.04 0.54
C PHE A 41 -9.75 -4.04 0.91
N VAL A 42 -9.46 -4.04 2.22
CA VAL A 42 -8.07 -4.01 2.70
C VAL A 42 -7.36 -5.31 2.34
N SER A 43 -8.00 -6.44 2.59
CA SER A 43 -7.45 -7.74 2.28
C SER A 43 -7.09 -7.86 0.81
N LYS A 44 -7.98 -7.40 -0.08
CA LYS A 44 -7.74 -7.49 -1.52
C LYS A 44 -6.61 -6.60 -1.99
N TYR A 45 -6.52 -5.35 -1.50
CA TYR A 45 -5.42 -4.53 -1.96
C TYR A 45 -4.07 -5.03 -1.41
N GLU A 46 -4.06 -5.58 -0.21
CA GLU A 46 -2.81 -6.11 0.34
C GLU A 46 -2.35 -7.36 -0.40
N ARG A 47 -3.28 -8.20 -0.87
CA ARG A 47 -2.94 -9.40 -1.64
C ARG A 47 -2.67 -9.12 -3.11
N GLY A 48 -2.88 -7.89 -3.57
CA GLY A 48 -2.70 -7.55 -4.96
C GLY A 48 -3.87 -7.95 -5.85
N GLU A 49 -5.04 -8.17 -5.26
CA GLU A 49 -6.25 -8.51 -6.03
C GLU A 49 -7.03 -7.26 -6.42
N ARG A 50 -6.68 -6.12 -5.86
CA ARG A 50 -7.32 -4.85 -6.17
C ARG A 50 -6.26 -3.75 -6.20
N ARG A 51 -6.25 -3.00 -7.30
CA ARG A 51 -5.33 -1.89 -7.46
C ARG A 51 -5.90 -0.65 -6.77
N LEU A 52 -5.02 0.17 -6.20
CA LEU A 52 -5.40 1.42 -5.54
C LEU A 52 -5.16 2.61 -6.45
N ASP A 53 -6.05 3.60 -6.38
CA ASP A 53 -5.80 4.88 -7.02
C ASP A 53 -5.20 5.85 -5.98
N LEU A 54 -4.81 7.04 -6.44
CA LEU A 54 -4.18 8.01 -5.57
C LEU A 54 -5.08 8.48 -4.42
N PRO A 55 -6.35 8.84 -4.66
CA PRO A 55 -7.22 9.22 -3.54
C PRO A 55 -7.36 8.12 -2.49
N GLU A 56 -7.49 6.88 -2.92
CA GLU A 56 -7.57 5.74 -1.99
C GLU A 56 -6.28 5.61 -1.18
N PHE A 57 -5.14 5.76 -1.83
CA PHE A 57 -3.87 5.72 -1.13
C PHE A 57 -3.77 6.82 -0.07
N LEU A 58 -4.20 8.04 -0.40
CA LEU A 58 -4.13 9.14 0.56
C LEU A 58 -5.04 8.90 1.76
N ASP A 59 -6.22 8.30 1.55
CA ASP A 59 -7.11 7.94 2.65
C ASP A 59 -6.46 6.89 3.55
N ILE A 60 -5.84 5.88 2.96
CA ILE A 60 -5.14 4.84 3.72
C ILE A 60 -3.97 5.45 4.50
N ALA A 61 -3.21 6.34 3.85
CA ALA A 61 -2.07 6.99 4.48
C ALA A 61 -2.51 7.78 5.72
N GLU A 62 -3.65 8.43 5.65
CA GLU A 62 -4.16 9.17 6.79
C GLU A 62 -4.51 8.23 7.95
N VAL A 63 -5.20 7.13 7.67
CA VAL A 63 -5.56 6.14 8.69
C VAL A 63 -4.31 5.55 9.34
N LEU A 64 -3.28 5.27 8.55
CA LEU A 64 -2.04 4.66 9.04
C LEU A 64 -1.04 5.68 9.57
N GLU A 65 -1.39 6.97 9.52
CA GLU A 65 -0.51 8.07 9.93
C GLU A 65 0.83 8.05 9.19
N ILE A 66 0.78 7.73 7.90
CA ILE A 66 1.95 7.73 7.04
C ILE A 66 2.28 9.15 6.61
N ASP A 67 3.55 9.54 6.77
CA ASP A 67 4.06 10.75 6.12
C ASP A 67 4.21 10.42 4.63
N VAL A 68 3.34 10.99 3.80
CA VAL A 68 3.28 10.66 2.37
C VAL A 68 4.58 11.03 1.66
N GLY A 69 5.15 12.20 2.00
CA GLY A 69 6.42 12.61 1.40
C GLY A 69 7.55 11.64 1.68
N ASP A 70 7.66 11.22 2.92
CA ASP A 70 8.66 10.22 3.33
C ASP A 70 8.42 8.87 2.67
N PHE A 71 7.16 8.44 2.61
CA PHE A 71 6.79 7.19 1.96
C PHE A 71 7.22 7.19 0.50
N ILE A 72 6.92 8.27 -0.22
CA ILE A 72 7.26 8.38 -1.64
C ILE A 72 8.78 8.38 -1.83
N LYS A 73 9.50 9.08 -0.96
CA LYS A 73 10.95 9.12 -1.03
C LYS A 73 11.54 7.71 -0.87
N ARG A 74 11.07 6.98 0.12
CA ARG A 74 11.53 5.60 0.36
C ARG A 74 11.15 4.69 -0.79
N TYR A 75 9.94 4.84 -1.32
CA TYR A 75 9.50 4.06 -2.46
C TYR A 75 10.41 4.28 -3.67
N LYS A 76 10.75 5.53 -3.95
CA LYS A 76 11.65 5.86 -5.07
C LYS A 76 13.04 5.27 -4.87
N GLU A 77 13.53 5.30 -3.64
CA GLU A 77 14.84 4.72 -3.32
C GLU A 77 14.85 3.21 -3.54
N GLU A 78 13.79 2.52 -3.11
CA GLU A 78 13.69 1.06 -3.30
C GLU A 78 13.52 0.71 -4.77
N LEU A 79 12.79 1.52 -5.53
CA LEU A 79 12.67 1.33 -6.98
C LEU A 79 14.04 1.41 -7.66
N LYS A 80 14.87 2.37 -7.26
CA LYS A 80 16.22 2.50 -7.83
C LYS A 80 17.04 1.25 -7.58
N LYS A 81 16.96 0.68 -6.39
CA LYS A 81 17.67 -0.55 -6.07
C LYS A 81 17.21 -1.70 -6.96
N MET A 82 15.93 -1.81 -7.20
CA MET A 82 15.37 -2.87 -8.05
C MET A 82 15.83 -2.73 -9.50
N ARG A 83 16.01 -1.51 -9.97
CA ARG A 83 16.34 -1.22 -11.38
C ARG A 83 17.83 -1.19 -11.67
N ARG A 84 18.67 -1.35 -10.66
CA ARG A 84 20.13 -1.25 -10.80
C ARG A 84 20.81 -2.54 -11.24
N ARG A 85 20.09 -3.56 -11.55
CA ARG A 85 20.67 -4.85 -11.93
C ARG A 85 21.07 -4.90 -13.38
#